data_a0ea4ceab6a04947e58b774c0608e765
#
_entry.id   a0ea4ceab6a04947e58b774c0608e765
#
_cell.length_a   1.000
_cell.length_b   1.000
_cell.length_c   1.000
_cell.angle_alpha   90.00
_cell.angle_beta   90.00
_cell.angle_gamma   90.00
#
_symmetry.space_group_name_H-M   'P 1'
#
loop_
_entity.id
_entity.type
_entity.pdbx_description
1 polymer ?
#
loop_
_entity_poly.entity_id
_entity_poly.type
_entity_poly.pdbx_seq_one_letter_code
_entity_poly.pdbx_strand_id
1 'polypeptide(L)'
;LFSTIFILALLVGACGSADAPAPAASPDLPATPGRATDGPLSMIYWQAISVLNPYLATGTKDWHAASLVLEPLMWFDPDGFPVPALANEVPTIENGGVSEDLTSITYTLKEDVLWSDGNPFTADDVVFTWEYCVNPETPCSTISNFEGVTNVEAVNPLTVRITFDAPAAFPYGPFNGQLSPIIQKTQFADCMGAKAQECSEANTAPIGTGPYKVKEFRANDIVVYESNPNFRIADQPHFAEVTIKGGGDAAGAARAVLETGEVDWGWNLQVEPAIINPMVEKGIGTVYSSRGGLVERISINFTNPDPALGDNRSNWTADGSTAHPFLSDINVRQALSMAIDRSVMAKQLYGFVGDPTCNVVAGPPAVASTANNECLVQDTEGAKRLLEESGWVDSDGDGVREKDGVELRILYATATNPVRQKTQALVQQWWEEIGVATDLKNVEAGVFFGGDPASPDTFNKFFSDVQMFANGPDSIDPQTYLAGWLCGPDGENIAKASNNFNAQNYERWCSPEYDALFAEYAATKEPEARAELAKQLNDLIAQNYVNLPLIFRGDVSAGINTLTGVRMNSWDSQLWNIGEWQRVR
;
A
#
# COMPACT_ATOMS: atom_id res chain seq x y z
N LEU A 1 28.86 72.82 -36.33
CA LEU A 1 29.57 72.32 -37.48
C LEU A 1 28.90 70.99 -37.87
N PHE A 2 28.40 71.01 -39.08
CA PHE A 2 27.56 69.96 -39.70
C PHE A 2 28.25 68.63 -39.79
N SER A 3 27.51 67.53 -39.48
CA SER A 3 27.91 66.17 -39.76
C SER A 3 26.80 65.48 -40.55
N THR A 4 27.19 65.04 -41.73
CA THR A 4 26.37 64.41 -42.76
C THR A 4 26.17 62.92 -42.44
N ILE A 5 24.91 62.46 -42.41
CA ILE A 5 24.54 61.05 -42.19
C ILE A 5 24.51 60.38 -43.56
N PHE A 6 25.32 59.30 -43.72
CA PHE A 6 25.23 58.36 -44.82
C PHE A 6 24.35 57.15 -44.36
N ILE A 7 23.23 56.96 -45.04
CA ILE A 7 22.38 55.79 -44.86
C ILE A 7 22.87 54.68 -45.81
N LEU A 8 23.39 53.59 -45.25
CA LEU A 8 23.71 52.39 -45.99
C LEU A 8 22.57 51.39 -45.83
N ALA A 9 21.82 51.12 -46.91
CA ALA A 9 20.75 50.13 -46.92
C ALA A 9 21.40 48.73 -47.09
N LEU A 10 21.30 47.88 -46.03
CA LEU A 10 21.60 46.48 -46.08
C LEU A 10 20.33 45.70 -46.46
N LEU A 11 20.33 45.12 -47.66
CA LEU A 11 19.37 44.09 -48.07
C LEU A 11 19.65 42.80 -47.27
N VAL A 12 18.82 42.48 -46.29
CA VAL A 12 18.79 41.18 -45.61
C VAL A 12 17.86 40.26 -46.40
N GLY A 13 18.44 39.28 -47.06
CA GLY A 13 17.71 38.19 -47.69
C GLY A 13 17.03 37.36 -46.64
N ALA A 14 15.68 37.29 -46.71
CA ALA A 14 14.89 36.39 -45.89
C ALA A 14 15.10 34.95 -46.36
N CYS A 15 15.85 34.16 -45.58
CA CYS A 15 15.76 32.70 -45.66
C CYS A 15 14.48 32.31 -44.92
N GLY A 16 13.47 31.90 -45.68
CA GLY A 16 12.26 31.30 -45.12
C GLY A 16 12.60 29.99 -44.40
N SER A 17 12.47 29.96 -43.09
CA SER A 17 12.36 28.74 -42.33
C SER A 17 11.03 28.11 -42.69
N ALA A 18 11.05 26.94 -43.32
CA ALA A 18 9.86 26.12 -43.50
C ALA A 18 9.39 25.71 -42.09
N ASP A 19 8.24 26.19 -41.66
CA ASP A 19 7.56 25.70 -40.48
C ASP A 19 7.33 24.20 -40.65
N ALA A 20 7.85 23.39 -39.71
CA ALA A 20 7.48 22.00 -39.59
C ALA A 20 5.95 21.93 -39.36
N PRO A 21 5.24 21.04 -40.07
CA PRO A 21 3.81 20.90 -39.85
C PRO A 21 3.58 20.54 -38.38
N ALA A 22 2.66 21.29 -37.72
CA ALA A 22 2.16 20.93 -36.39
C ALA A 22 1.69 19.47 -36.41
N PRO A 23 1.94 18.70 -35.33
CA PRO A 23 1.42 17.34 -35.25
C PRO A 23 -0.08 17.38 -35.50
N ALA A 24 -0.54 16.54 -36.42
CA ALA A 24 -1.95 16.42 -36.76
C ALA A 24 -2.71 16.10 -35.46
N ALA A 25 -3.72 16.93 -35.13
CA ALA A 25 -4.64 16.61 -34.06
C ALA A 25 -5.19 15.20 -34.30
N SER A 26 -5.07 14.33 -33.32
CA SER A 26 -5.68 13.01 -33.36
C SER A 26 -7.14 13.17 -33.73
N PRO A 27 -7.68 12.37 -34.68
CA PRO A 27 -9.07 12.50 -35.04
C PRO A 27 -9.93 12.30 -33.80
N ASP A 28 -10.84 13.25 -33.53
CA ASP A 28 -11.85 13.10 -32.47
C ASP A 28 -12.61 11.79 -32.77
N LEU A 29 -12.36 10.77 -31.95
CA LEU A 29 -13.12 9.54 -32.01
C LEU A 29 -14.60 9.89 -31.75
N PRO A 30 -15.55 9.34 -32.53
CA PRO A 30 -16.97 9.64 -32.36
C PRO A 30 -17.36 9.32 -30.90
N ALA A 31 -18.02 10.27 -30.22
CA ALA A 31 -18.50 10.10 -28.86
C ALA A 31 -19.31 8.80 -28.74
N THR A 32 -18.82 7.85 -27.98
CA THR A 32 -19.47 6.57 -27.73
C THR A 32 -20.67 6.83 -26.82
N PRO A 33 -21.89 6.35 -27.16
CA PRO A 33 -23.06 6.55 -26.31
C PRO A 33 -22.81 6.01 -24.88
N GLY A 34 -22.95 6.88 -23.88
CA GLY A 34 -22.76 6.54 -22.44
C GLY A 34 -21.43 6.94 -21.86
N ARG A 35 -20.35 7.05 -22.64
CA ARG A 35 -19.04 7.48 -22.15
C ARG A 35 -19.04 8.97 -21.80
N ALA A 36 -18.50 9.32 -20.62
CA ALA A 36 -18.30 10.71 -20.16
C ALA A 36 -19.60 11.56 -20.14
N THR A 37 -20.75 10.95 -19.82
CA THR A 37 -22.06 11.62 -19.86
C THR A 37 -22.48 12.21 -18.50
N ASP A 38 -21.84 11.82 -17.41
CA ASP A 38 -22.27 12.15 -16.04
C ASP A 38 -21.58 13.38 -15.43
N GLY A 39 -20.81 14.12 -16.20
CA GLY A 39 -20.08 15.29 -15.70
C GLY A 39 -18.90 14.91 -14.78
N PRO A 40 -18.48 15.79 -13.84
CA PRO A 40 -17.35 15.52 -12.96
C PRO A 40 -17.76 14.66 -11.75
N LEU A 41 -16.82 13.86 -11.25
CA LEU A 41 -16.85 13.15 -9.98
C LEU A 41 -15.82 13.78 -9.03
N SER A 42 -16.25 14.20 -7.84
CA SER A 42 -15.38 14.78 -6.83
C SER A 42 -15.11 13.81 -5.68
N MET A 43 -13.84 13.65 -5.33
CA MET A 43 -13.39 12.77 -4.24
C MET A 43 -12.51 13.51 -3.25
N ILE A 44 -12.57 13.12 -1.99
CA ILE A 44 -11.65 13.58 -0.94
C ILE A 44 -10.88 12.42 -0.34
N TYR A 45 -9.55 12.55 -0.37
CA TYR A 45 -8.59 11.65 0.25
C TYR A 45 -7.83 12.44 1.30
N TRP A 46 -8.21 12.29 2.59
CA TRP A 46 -7.57 13.05 3.66
C TRP A 46 -6.06 12.78 3.78
N GLN A 47 -5.61 11.60 3.33
CA GLN A 47 -4.20 11.34 3.03
C GLN A 47 -3.95 11.73 1.57
N ALA A 48 -3.29 12.85 1.36
CA ALA A 48 -3.08 13.39 0.02
C ALA A 48 -2.20 12.50 -0.86
N ILE A 49 -2.48 12.49 -2.18
CA ILE A 49 -1.74 11.70 -3.16
C ILE A 49 -0.35 12.32 -3.36
N SER A 50 0.68 11.50 -3.29
CA SER A 50 2.09 11.94 -3.42
C SER A 50 2.75 11.53 -4.72
N VAL A 51 2.35 10.39 -5.31
CA VAL A 51 2.93 9.81 -6.53
C VAL A 51 1.89 8.93 -7.22
N LEU A 52 2.00 8.77 -8.54
CA LEU A 52 1.15 7.87 -9.33
C LEU A 52 1.94 6.71 -9.96
N ASN A 53 3.25 6.61 -9.68
CA ASN A 53 4.03 5.41 -9.99
C ASN A 53 3.85 4.41 -8.84
N PRO A 54 3.13 3.28 -9.03
CA PRO A 54 2.81 2.34 -7.96
C PRO A 54 4.05 1.65 -7.37
N TYR A 55 5.12 1.52 -8.15
CA TYR A 55 6.38 0.90 -7.74
C TYR A 55 7.25 1.79 -6.84
N LEU A 56 6.96 3.10 -6.79
CA LEU A 56 7.59 4.06 -5.88
C LEU A 56 6.64 4.50 -4.75
N ALA A 57 5.38 4.08 -4.81
CA ALA A 57 4.37 4.36 -3.81
C ALA A 57 4.53 3.46 -2.57
N THR A 58 4.19 4.00 -1.40
CA THR A 58 4.19 3.25 -0.13
C THR A 58 2.86 3.35 0.61
N GLY A 59 1.90 4.11 0.08
CA GLY A 59 0.60 4.32 0.68
C GLY A 59 -0.56 3.90 -0.20
N THR A 60 -1.56 3.22 0.38
CA THR A 60 -2.79 2.77 -0.31
C THR A 60 -3.47 3.89 -1.11
N LYS A 61 -3.42 5.13 -0.62
CA LYS A 61 -3.93 6.31 -1.32
C LYS A 61 -3.34 6.47 -2.73
N ASP A 62 -2.03 6.22 -2.87
CA ASP A 62 -1.31 6.39 -4.14
C ASP A 62 -1.64 5.25 -5.11
N TRP A 63 -1.71 4.00 -4.62
CA TRP A 63 -2.12 2.85 -5.43
C TRP A 63 -3.57 2.99 -5.92
N HIS A 64 -4.50 3.42 -5.05
CA HIS A 64 -5.87 3.72 -5.47
C HIS A 64 -5.91 4.80 -6.56
N ALA A 65 -5.16 5.88 -6.39
CA ALA A 65 -5.10 6.96 -7.37
C ALA A 65 -4.49 6.50 -8.71
N ALA A 66 -3.46 5.64 -8.65
CA ALA A 66 -2.84 5.06 -9.84
C ALA A 66 -3.79 4.10 -10.59
N SER A 67 -4.68 3.37 -9.89
CA SER A 67 -5.59 2.39 -10.48
C SER A 67 -6.65 2.99 -11.42
N LEU A 68 -6.85 4.31 -11.42
CA LEU A 68 -7.67 4.98 -12.42
C LEU A 68 -7.02 4.96 -13.82
N VAL A 69 -5.68 4.86 -13.84
CA VAL A 69 -4.85 5.03 -15.03
C VAL A 69 -4.17 3.73 -15.44
N LEU A 70 -3.57 3.02 -14.47
CA LEU A 70 -2.78 1.81 -14.69
C LEU A 70 -3.60 0.57 -14.33
N GLU A 71 -3.57 -0.43 -15.19
CA GLU A 71 -4.26 -1.70 -14.97
C GLU A 71 -3.26 -2.85 -14.80
N PRO A 72 -3.58 -3.83 -13.93
CA PRO A 72 -2.85 -5.08 -13.82
C PRO A 72 -3.28 -6.08 -14.91
N LEU A 73 -2.64 -7.25 -14.94
CA LEU A 73 -3.15 -8.36 -15.75
C LEU A 73 -4.49 -8.87 -15.22
N MET A 74 -4.63 -8.95 -13.89
CA MET A 74 -5.89 -9.29 -13.22
C MET A 74 -6.11 -8.38 -12.00
N TRP A 75 -7.35 -8.01 -11.74
CA TRP A 75 -7.79 -7.48 -10.45
C TRP A 75 -8.14 -8.63 -9.49
N PHE A 76 -8.21 -8.35 -8.21
CA PHE A 76 -8.94 -9.18 -7.25
C PHE A 76 -10.34 -8.58 -7.06
N ASP A 77 -11.38 -9.41 -7.08
CA ASP A 77 -12.75 -8.96 -6.87
C ASP A 77 -13.07 -8.75 -5.36
N PRO A 78 -14.26 -8.25 -5.01
CA PRO A 78 -14.63 -8.07 -3.60
C PRO A 78 -14.67 -9.34 -2.76
N ASP A 79 -14.68 -10.52 -3.37
CA ASP A 79 -14.58 -11.82 -2.70
C ASP A 79 -13.12 -12.32 -2.63
N GLY A 80 -12.16 -11.57 -3.22
CA GLY A 80 -10.73 -11.85 -3.20
C GLY A 80 -10.25 -12.80 -4.31
N PHE A 81 -11.10 -13.14 -5.29
CA PHE A 81 -10.73 -13.99 -6.41
C PHE A 81 -10.16 -13.18 -7.58
N PRO A 82 -9.16 -13.71 -8.31
CA PRO A 82 -8.62 -13.04 -9.48
C PRO A 82 -9.64 -12.96 -10.61
N VAL A 83 -9.78 -11.77 -11.21
CA VAL A 83 -10.64 -11.49 -12.35
C VAL A 83 -9.86 -10.77 -13.46
N PRO A 84 -10.06 -11.14 -14.76
CA PRO A 84 -9.25 -10.62 -15.86
C PRO A 84 -9.41 -9.11 -16.07
N ALA A 85 -8.27 -8.38 -16.07
CA ALA A 85 -8.17 -6.97 -16.50
C ALA A 85 -7.54 -6.86 -17.89
N LEU A 86 -6.21 -6.93 -18.00
CA LEU A 86 -5.48 -6.97 -19.28
C LEU A 86 -5.26 -8.39 -19.79
N ALA A 87 -5.32 -9.40 -18.90
CA ALA A 87 -5.36 -10.80 -19.32
C ALA A 87 -6.72 -11.17 -19.90
N ASN A 88 -6.75 -12.14 -20.81
CA ASN A 88 -7.96 -12.63 -21.47
C ASN A 88 -8.78 -13.52 -20.54
N GLU A 89 -8.11 -14.33 -19.72
CA GLU A 89 -8.72 -15.26 -18.77
C GLU A 89 -7.80 -15.44 -17.55
N VAL A 90 -8.30 -16.05 -16.49
CA VAL A 90 -7.50 -16.46 -15.34
C VAL A 90 -6.71 -17.71 -15.71
N PRO A 91 -5.37 -17.70 -15.70
CA PRO A 91 -4.55 -18.88 -15.92
C PRO A 91 -4.75 -19.90 -14.78
N THR A 92 -4.99 -21.16 -15.11
CA THR A 92 -5.13 -22.27 -14.17
C THR A 92 -4.37 -23.49 -14.68
N ILE A 93 -4.23 -24.54 -13.84
CA ILE A 93 -3.67 -25.82 -14.29
C ILE A 93 -4.58 -26.44 -15.34
N GLU A 94 -5.91 -26.36 -15.15
CA GLU A 94 -6.91 -26.97 -16.02
C GLU A 94 -6.91 -26.39 -17.44
N ASN A 95 -6.69 -25.06 -17.60
CA ASN A 95 -6.57 -24.45 -18.91
C ASN A 95 -5.14 -24.40 -19.46
N GLY A 96 -4.17 -24.97 -18.71
CA GLY A 96 -2.76 -24.99 -19.10
C GLY A 96 -2.03 -23.66 -18.93
N GLY A 97 -2.66 -22.65 -18.33
CA GLY A 97 -2.05 -21.37 -18.03
C GLY A 97 -1.07 -21.43 -16.86
N VAL A 98 -1.25 -22.38 -15.93
CA VAL A 98 -0.29 -22.71 -14.87
C VAL A 98 0.28 -24.11 -15.16
N SER A 99 1.61 -24.25 -15.08
CA SER A 99 2.27 -25.54 -15.29
C SER A 99 1.92 -26.54 -14.17
N GLU A 100 1.87 -27.84 -14.48
CA GLU A 100 1.54 -28.91 -13.51
C GLU A 100 2.52 -28.97 -12.32
N ASP A 101 3.78 -28.60 -12.56
CA ASP A 101 4.83 -28.52 -11.55
C ASP A 101 4.85 -27.18 -10.78
N LEU A 102 3.94 -26.26 -11.12
CA LEU A 102 3.80 -24.91 -10.55
C LEU A 102 5.03 -24.00 -10.74
N THR A 103 5.92 -24.30 -11.65
CA THR A 103 7.12 -23.49 -11.88
C THR A 103 6.92 -22.38 -12.91
N SER A 104 5.75 -22.31 -13.54
CA SER A 104 5.44 -21.21 -14.46
C SER A 104 3.95 -20.90 -14.56
N ILE A 105 3.67 -19.62 -14.88
CA ILE A 105 2.34 -19.13 -15.27
C ILE A 105 2.44 -18.40 -16.60
N THR A 106 1.46 -18.62 -17.48
CA THR A 106 1.40 -18.01 -18.81
C THR A 106 0.08 -17.27 -18.96
N TYR A 107 0.17 -15.98 -19.29
CA TYR A 107 -0.98 -15.12 -19.57
C TYR A 107 -1.14 -14.91 -21.08
N THR A 108 -2.36 -15.06 -21.56
CA THR A 108 -2.77 -14.53 -22.87
C THR A 108 -3.39 -13.16 -22.65
N LEU A 109 -2.85 -12.15 -23.32
CA LEU A 109 -3.29 -10.75 -23.19
C LEU A 109 -4.49 -10.49 -24.10
N LYS A 110 -5.33 -9.51 -23.72
CA LYS A 110 -6.43 -9.03 -24.56
C LYS A 110 -5.91 -8.38 -25.83
N GLU A 111 -6.56 -8.64 -26.94
CA GLU A 111 -6.29 -8.00 -28.22
C GLU A 111 -6.78 -6.54 -28.22
N ASP A 112 -6.21 -5.70 -29.09
CA ASP A 112 -6.63 -4.33 -29.36
C ASP A 112 -6.67 -3.39 -28.13
N VAL A 113 -5.89 -3.69 -27.09
CA VAL A 113 -5.71 -2.78 -25.96
C VAL A 113 -4.73 -1.69 -26.33
N LEU A 114 -5.13 -0.44 -26.13
CA LEU A 114 -4.32 0.75 -26.39
C LEU A 114 -3.97 1.47 -25.07
N TRP A 115 -2.76 1.96 -25.02
CA TRP A 115 -2.37 2.99 -24.05
C TRP A 115 -3.13 4.30 -24.34
N SER A 116 -3.20 5.19 -23.36
CA SER A 116 -3.91 6.48 -23.52
C SER A 116 -3.27 7.41 -24.56
N ASP A 117 -2.04 7.17 -24.96
CA ASP A 117 -1.35 7.84 -26.06
C ASP A 117 -1.60 7.21 -27.44
N GLY A 118 -2.34 6.10 -27.51
CA GLY A 118 -2.71 5.39 -28.74
C GLY A 118 -1.73 4.29 -29.17
N ASN A 119 -0.63 4.08 -28.46
CA ASN A 119 0.27 2.97 -28.72
C ASN A 119 -0.38 1.63 -28.29
N PRO A 120 -0.06 0.51 -28.95
CA PRO A 120 -0.58 -0.80 -28.53
C PRO A 120 0.09 -1.26 -27.23
N PHE A 121 -0.70 -1.89 -26.35
CA PHE A 121 -0.20 -2.64 -25.20
C PHE A 121 0.26 -4.03 -25.66
N THR A 122 1.43 -4.48 -25.19
CA THR A 122 2.01 -5.77 -25.57
C THR A 122 2.71 -6.47 -24.39
N ALA A 123 3.08 -7.72 -24.59
CA ALA A 123 3.86 -8.51 -23.64
C ALA A 123 5.22 -7.87 -23.30
N ASP A 124 5.79 -7.04 -24.19
CA ASP A 124 7.03 -6.31 -23.92
C ASP A 124 6.89 -5.28 -22.78
N ASP A 125 5.69 -4.71 -22.57
CA ASP A 125 5.42 -3.82 -21.45
C ASP A 125 5.39 -4.58 -20.13
N VAL A 126 4.88 -5.82 -20.14
CA VAL A 126 4.88 -6.71 -18.96
C VAL A 126 6.31 -7.10 -18.58
N VAL A 127 7.12 -7.52 -19.57
CA VAL A 127 8.55 -7.84 -19.36
C VAL A 127 9.28 -6.63 -18.78
N PHE A 128 9.08 -5.46 -19.38
CA PHE A 128 9.69 -4.22 -18.92
C PHE A 128 9.30 -3.85 -17.48
N THR A 129 8.03 -4.06 -17.11
CA THR A 129 7.54 -3.79 -15.76
C THR A 129 8.29 -4.61 -14.71
N TRP A 130 8.55 -5.89 -14.99
CA TRP A 130 9.38 -6.73 -14.14
C TRP A 130 10.83 -6.22 -14.09
N GLU A 131 11.45 -5.99 -15.26
CA GLU A 131 12.83 -5.47 -15.34
C GLU A 131 13.01 -4.16 -14.57
N TYR A 132 12.00 -3.29 -14.59
CA TYR A 132 11.97 -2.04 -13.84
C TYR A 132 12.03 -2.28 -12.33
N CYS A 133 11.19 -3.17 -11.81
CA CYS A 133 11.11 -3.40 -10.37
C CYS A 133 12.28 -4.23 -9.83
N VAL A 134 12.75 -5.25 -10.55
CA VAL A 134 13.85 -6.11 -10.07
C VAL A 134 15.24 -5.51 -10.30
N ASN A 135 15.34 -4.37 -10.95
CA ASN A 135 16.61 -3.66 -11.07
C ASN A 135 17.09 -3.22 -9.68
N PRO A 136 18.29 -3.63 -9.22
CA PRO A 136 18.74 -3.41 -7.84
C PRO A 136 18.92 -1.93 -7.46
N GLU A 137 19.01 -1.04 -8.44
CA GLU A 137 19.08 0.41 -8.22
C GLU A 137 17.70 1.09 -8.25
N THR A 138 16.63 0.38 -8.67
CA THR A 138 15.27 0.90 -8.61
C THR A 138 14.72 0.69 -7.20
N PRO A 139 14.28 1.74 -6.49
CA PRO A 139 13.71 1.60 -5.15
C PRO A 139 12.25 1.09 -5.23
N CYS A 140 12.07 -0.13 -5.75
CA CYS A 140 10.74 -0.73 -5.93
C CYS A 140 10.12 -1.13 -4.59
N SER A 141 9.06 -0.45 -4.18
CA SER A 141 8.39 -0.67 -2.91
C SER A 141 7.59 -1.98 -2.84
N THR A 142 7.26 -2.55 -4.00
CA THR A 142 6.45 -3.77 -4.12
C THR A 142 7.25 -4.95 -4.69
N ILE A 143 8.57 -4.95 -4.47
CA ILE A 143 9.49 -5.99 -4.98
C ILE A 143 9.08 -7.41 -4.53
N SER A 144 8.44 -7.56 -3.37
CA SER A 144 7.94 -8.83 -2.85
C SER A 144 6.91 -9.51 -3.77
N ASN A 145 6.22 -8.76 -4.64
CA ASN A 145 5.32 -9.35 -5.64
C ASN A 145 6.06 -10.19 -6.69
N PHE A 146 7.37 -9.98 -6.81
CA PHE A 146 8.24 -10.70 -7.75
C PHE A 146 9.15 -11.72 -7.05
N GLU A 147 8.87 -12.04 -5.77
CA GLU A 147 9.62 -13.05 -5.02
C GLU A 147 9.58 -14.38 -5.75
N GLY A 148 10.74 -15.04 -5.89
CA GLY A 148 10.89 -16.29 -6.61
C GLY A 148 10.79 -16.21 -8.14
N VAL A 149 10.49 -15.04 -8.72
CA VAL A 149 10.44 -14.87 -10.19
C VAL A 149 11.85 -14.82 -10.75
N THR A 150 12.19 -15.78 -11.58
CA THR A 150 13.52 -15.88 -12.24
C THR A 150 13.53 -15.36 -13.66
N ASN A 151 12.38 -15.36 -14.34
CA ASN A 151 12.28 -14.88 -15.72
C ASN A 151 10.86 -14.45 -16.05
N VAL A 152 10.75 -13.38 -16.83
CA VAL A 152 9.52 -12.96 -17.51
C VAL A 152 9.84 -12.78 -18.98
N GLU A 153 9.15 -13.52 -19.84
CA GLU A 153 9.42 -13.52 -21.29
C GLU A 153 8.18 -13.24 -22.13
N ALA A 154 8.31 -12.41 -23.13
CA ALA A 154 7.33 -12.26 -24.20
C ALA A 154 7.45 -13.43 -25.18
N VAL A 155 6.59 -14.43 -25.04
CA VAL A 155 6.54 -15.58 -25.97
C VAL A 155 6.12 -15.12 -27.38
N ASN A 156 5.21 -14.16 -27.42
CA ASN A 156 4.78 -13.41 -28.59
C ASN A 156 4.14 -12.09 -28.11
N PRO A 157 3.73 -11.15 -29.00
CA PRO A 157 3.19 -9.87 -28.57
C PRO A 157 1.99 -9.92 -27.61
N LEU A 158 1.24 -11.02 -27.58
CA LEU A 158 0.05 -11.21 -26.75
C LEU A 158 0.17 -12.37 -25.75
N THR A 159 1.37 -12.88 -25.52
CA THR A 159 1.58 -13.97 -24.57
C THR A 159 2.84 -13.72 -23.76
N VAL A 160 2.69 -13.68 -22.44
CA VAL A 160 3.79 -13.56 -21.51
C VAL A 160 3.86 -14.78 -20.61
N ARG A 161 5.08 -15.30 -20.38
CA ARG A 161 5.36 -16.38 -19.45
C ARG A 161 6.22 -15.89 -18.30
N ILE A 162 5.86 -16.27 -17.09
CA ILE A 162 6.58 -16.00 -15.86
C ILE A 162 7.10 -17.35 -15.35
N THR A 163 8.38 -17.42 -15.00
CA THR A 163 9.03 -18.63 -14.46
C THR A 163 9.49 -18.36 -13.04
N PHE A 164 9.22 -19.31 -12.15
CA PHE A 164 9.62 -19.28 -10.75
C PHE A 164 10.81 -20.20 -10.48
N ASP A 165 11.62 -19.91 -9.48
CA ASP A 165 12.75 -20.73 -9.02
C ASP A 165 12.31 -22.00 -8.25
N ALA A 166 11.09 -21.97 -7.71
CA ALA A 166 10.45 -23.05 -6.96
C ALA A 166 8.96 -23.14 -7.33
N PRO A 167 8.27 -24.26 -7.01
CA PRO A 167 6.83 -24.36 -7.19
C PRO A 167 6.07 -23.26 -6.44
N ALA A 168 5.26 -22.47 -7.16
CA ALA A 168 4.42 -21.41 -6.63
C ALA A 168 2.94 -21.83 -6.66
N ALA A 169 2.39 -22.24 -5.53
CA ALA A 169 0.99 -22.70 -5.47
C ALA A 169 -0.02 -21.55 -5.66
N PHE A 170 0.37 -20.32 -5.37
CA PHE A 170 -0.39 -19.09 -5.66
C PHE A 170 0.45 -18.18 -6.58
N PRO A 171 0.49 -18.44 -7.90
CA PRO A 171 1.38 -17.74 -8.82
C PRO A 171 0.84 -16.34 -9.26
N TYR A 172 -0.18 -15.81 -8.56
CA TYR A 172 -0.90 -14.59 -8.93
C TYR A 172 -0.37 -13.32 -8.24
N GLY A 173 0.80 -13.35 -7.61
CA GLY A 173 1.45 -12.15 -7.06
C GLY A 173 1.92 -11.18 -8.16
N PRO A 174 2.76 -11.64 -9.10
CA PRO A 174 3.29 -10.79 -10.16
C PRO A 174 2.20 -10.26 -11.09
N PHE A 175 2.22 -8.96 -11.35
CA PHE A 175 1.36 -8.24 -12.31
C PHE A 175 -0.15 -8.27 -12.01
N ASN A 176 -0.55 -8.59 -10.79
CA ASN A 176 -1.96 -8.62 -10.40
C ASN A 176 -2.24 -7.67 -9.23
N GLY A 177 -3.48 -7.16 -9.20
CA GLY A 177 -3.92 -6.18 -8.22
C GLY A 177 -3.24 -4.81 -8.31
N GLN A 178 -3.64 -3.91 -7.44
CA GLN A 178 -3.20 -2.52 -7.40
C GLN A 178 -1.71 -2.32 -7.12
N LEU A 179 -1.05 -3.32 -6.55
CA LEU A 179 0.38 -3.24 -6.17
C LEU A 179 1.32 -3.59 -7.32
N SER A 180 0.80 -4.19 -8.40
CA SER A 180 1.63 -4.70 -9.51
C SER A 180 0.99 -4.45 -10.90
N PRO A 181 0.46 -3.24 -11.18
CA PRO A 181 -0.09 -2.91 -12.50
C PRO A 181 1.03 -2.75 -13.53
N ILE A 182 0.68 -2.81 -14.81
CA ILE A 182 1.66 -2.69 -15.90
C ILE A 182 1.96 -1.22 -16.19
N ILE A 183 3.24 -0.88 -16.35
CA ILE A 183 3.72 0.44 -16.80
C ILE A 183 4.20 0.39 -18.25
N GLN A 184 4.02 1.49 -18.96
CA GLN A 184 4.39 1.58 -20.37
C GLN A 184 5.91 1.63 -20.54
N LYS A 185 6.48 0.67 -21.28
CA LYS A 185 7.91 0.60 -21.59
C LYS A 185 8.44 1.89 -22.22
N THR A 186 7.72 2.44 -23.21
CA THR A 186 8.15 3.63 -23.94
C THR A 186 8.30 4.85 -23.04
N GLN A 187 7.40 5.02 -22.05
CA GLN A 187 7.45 6.15 -21.13
C GLN A 187 8.55 5.98 -20.07
N PHE A 188 8.72 4.75 -19.55
CA PHE A 188 9.58 4.50 -18.40
C PHE A 188 10.99 3.98 -18.73
N ALA A 189 11.33 3.74 -20.01
CA ALA A 189 12.62 3.15 -20.40
C ALA A 189 13.84 3.92 -19.88
N ASP A 190 13.79 5.25 -19.88
CA ASP A 190 14.86 6.11 -19.37
C ASP A 190 14.78 6.37 -17.85
N CYS A 191 13.79 5.78 -17.18
CA CYS A 191 13.45 5.96 -15.76
C CYS A 191 13.81 4.76 -14.87
N MET A 192 14.71 3.87 -15.32
CA MET A 192 15.13 2.68 -14.57
C MET A 192 16.26 2.99 -13.58
N GLY A 193 16.36 2.16 -12.55
CA GLY A 193 17.44 2.21 -11.57
C GLY A 193 17.42 3.49 -10.75
N ALA A 194 18.59 4.07 -10.52
CA ALA A 194 18.75 5.31 -9.74
C ALA A 194 17.95 6.50 -10.30
N LYS A 195 17.60 6.49 -11.59
CA LYS A 195 16.80 7.54 -12.23
C LYS A 195 15.30 7.44 -11.93
N ALA A 196 14.81 6.32 -11.38
CA ALA A 196 13.39 6.09 -11.19
C ALA A 196 12.69 7.22 -10.41
N GLN A 197 13.32 7.72 -9.35
CA GLN A 197 12.80 8.81 -8.54
C GLN A 197 12.90 10.20 -9.20
N GLU A 198 13.79 10.37 -10.19
CA GLU A 198 14.00 11.64 -10.86
C GLU A 198 13.04 11.89 -12.03
N CYS A 199 12.36 10.84 -12.51
CA CYS A 199 11.41 10.89 -13.62
C CYS A 199 10.05 11.49 -13.21
N SER A 200 10.04 12.75 -12.78
CA SER A 200 8.85 13.39 -12.22
C SER A 200 7.62 13.29 -13.12
N GLU A 201 7.76 13.48 -14.43
CA GLU A 201 6.63 13.42 -15.38
C GLU A 201 6.01 12.02 -15.42
N ALA A 202 6.79 10.97 -15.60
CA ALA A 202 6.30 9.61 -15.63
C ALA A 202 5.70 9.19 -14.26
N ASN A 203 6.30 9.64 -13.16
CA ASN A 203 5.85 9.32 -11.81
C ASN A 203 4.56 10.04 -11.40
N THR A 204 4.19 11.15 -12.06
CA THR A 204 3.01 11.96 -11.70
C THR A 204 1.93 11.98 -12.79
N ALA A 205 2.28 11.61 -14.02
CA ALA A 205 1.35 11.51 -15.14
C ALA A 205 1.64 10.23 -15.97
N PRO A 206 1.50 9.03 -15.38
CA PRO A 206 1.72 7.80 -16.11
C PRO A 206 0.72 7.65 -17.26
N ILE A 207 1.23 7.16 -18.40
CA ILE A 207 0.41 6.73 -19.53
C ILE A 207 -0.12 5.34 -19.19
N GLY A 208 -1.45 5.16 -19.22
CA GLY A 208 -2.10 3.91 -18.80
C GLY A 208 -3.11 3.40 -19.79
N THR A 209 -3.58 2.18 -19.53
CA THR A 209 -4.65 1.51 -20.30
C THR A 209 -6.02 1.69 -19.65
N GLY A 210 -6.06 2.24 -18.44
CA GLY A 210 -7.25 2.38 -17.60
C GLY A 210 -8.31 3.36 -18.14
N PRO A 211 -9.45 3.46 -17.42
CA PRO A 211 -10.59 4.28 -17.86
C PRO A 211 -10.29 5.79 -17.89
N TYR A 212 -9.27 6.23 -17.18
CA TYR A 212 -8.88 7.62 -17.09
C TYR A 212 -7.42 7.84 -17.47
N LYS A 213 -7.05 9.08 -17.77
CA LYS A 213 -5.68 9.57 -17.89
C LYS A 213 -5.51 10.82 -17.06
N VAL A 214 -4.28 11.12 -16.63
CA VAL A 214 -3.98 12.28 -15.81
C VAL A 214 -4.09 13.54 -16.65
N LYS A 215 -4.83 14.53 -16.14
CA LYS A 215 -4.95 15.87 -16.70
C LYS A 215 -4.12 16.90 -15.93
N GLU A 216 -4.10 16.79 -14.61
CA GLU A 216 -3.35 17.65 -13.71
C GLU A 216 -2.92 16.87 -12.47
N PHE A 217 -1.68 17.07 -12.03
CA PHE A 217 -1.16 16.53 -10.79
C PHE A 217 -0.43 17.61 -10.00
N ARG A 218 -0.84 17.81 -8.75
CA ARG A 218 -0.12 18.60 -7.76
C ARG A 218 0.06 17.75 -6.53
N ALA A 219 1.28 17.31 -6.29
CA ALA A 219 1.62 16.44 -5.17
C ALA A 219 1.10 17.01 -3.84
N ASN A 220 0.51 16.15 -3.01
CA ASN A 220 -0.06 16.49 -1.72
C ASN A 220 -1.21 17.53 -1.75
N ASP A 221 -1.84 17.75 -2.90
CA ASP A 221 -2.97 18.68 -3.05
C ASP A 221 -4.10 18.06 -3.89
N ILE A 222 -3.91 17.89 -5.20
CA ILE A 222 -4.98 17.49 -6.10
C ILE A 222 -4.48 16.65 -7.28
N VAL A 223 -5.28 15.67 -7.69
CA VAL A 223 -5.13 14.99 -8.96
C VAL A 223 -6.42 15.13 -9.74
N VAL A 224 -6.34 15.59 -10.98
CA VAL A 224 -7.46 15.68 -11.91
C VAL A 224 -7.24 14.70 -13.04
N TYR A 225 -8.23 13.87 -13.31
CA TYR A 225 -8.23 12.91 -14.38
C TYR A 225 -9.32 13.27 -15.39
N GLU A 226 -9.08 12.98 -16.66
CA GLU A 226 -10.08 13.02 -17.71
C GLU A 226 -10.30 11.63 -18.31
N SER A 227 -11.45 11.37 -18.91
CA SER A 227 -11.77 10.09 -19.52
C SER A 227 -10.73 9.72 -20.59
N ASN A 228 -10.28 8.46 -20.59
CA ASN A 228 -9.37 7.93 -21.59
C ASN A 228 -10.16 7.57 -22.87
N PRO A 229 -9.94 8.26 -24.00
CA PRO A 229 -10.67 7.97 -25.24
C PRO A 229 -10.34 6.58 -25.80
N ASN A 230 -9.18 6.03 -25.45
CA ASN A 230 -8.71 4.73 -25.91
C ASN A 230 -9.11 3.57 -24.99
N PHE A 231 -9.89 3.85 -23.92
CA PHE A 231 -10.32 2.78 -23.03
C PHE A 231 -11.21 1.77 -23.79
N ARG A 232 -10.87 0.48 -23.64
CA ARG A 232 -11.46 -0.60 -24.47
C ARG A 232 -12.95 -0.85 -24.25
N ILE A 233 -13.53 -0.46 -23.10
CA ILE A 233 -14.95 -0.65 -22.82
C ILE A 233 -15.72 0.56 -23.35
N ALA A 234 -16.57 0.33 -24.35
CA ALA A 234 -17.11 1.38 -25.21
C ALA A 234 -17.96 2.44 -24.51
N ASP A 235 -18.72 2.07 -23.46
CA ASP A 235 -19.62 2.95 -22.70
C ASP A 235 -19.02 3.45 -21.37
N GLN A 236 -17.76 3.14 -21.12
CA GLN A 236 -17.03 3.52 -19.91
C GLN A 236 -15.83 4.42 -20.21
N PRO A 237 -15.42 5.26 -19.25
CA PRO A 237 -16.09 5.57 -17.99
C PRO A 237 -17.32 6.48 -18.18
N HIS A 238 -18.24 6.48 -17.21
CA HIS A 238 -19.43 7.34 -17.28
C HIS A 238 -19.13 8.79 -16.89
N PHE A 239 -18.24 9.02 -15.91
CA PHE A 239 -17.81 10.37 -15.54
C PHE A 239 -16.79 10.92 -16.54
N ALA A 240 -16.96 12.19 -16.95
CA ALA A 240 -16.04 12.86 -17.87
C ALA A 240 -14.70 13.22 -17.21
N GLU A 241 -14.76 13.54 -15.95
CA GLU A 241 -13.62 13.99 -15.14
C GLU A 241 -13.73 13.42 -13.72
N VAL A 242 -12.59 13.04 -13.13
CA VAL A 242 -12.49 12.67 -11.73
C VAL A 242 -11.47 13.58 -11.07
N THR A 243 -11.84 14.18 -9.93
CA THR A 243 -10.95 14.99 -9.13
C THR A 243 -10.76 14.32 -7.77
N ILE A 244 -9.52 14.00 -7.39
CA ILE A 244 -9.15 13.57 -6.05
C ILE A 244 -8.45 14.75 -5.36
N LYS A 245 -9.11 15.35 -4.36
CA LYS A 245 -8.53 16.39 -3.52
C LYS A 245 -7.91 15.77 -2.28
N GLY A 246 -6.68 16.17 -1.99
CA GLY A 246 -5.92 15.70 -0.84
C GLY A 246 -6.04 16.60 0.39
N GLY A 247 -5.69 16.05 1.55
CA GLY A 247 -5.51 16.78 2.81
C GLY A 247 -6.74 16.89 3.70
N GLY A 248 -6.53 17.45 4.88
CA GLY A 248 -7.53 17.49 5.93
C GLY A 248 -7.46 16.31 6.89
N ASP A 249 -8.61 15.84 7.37
CA ASP A 249 -8.75 14.68 8.25
C ASP A 249 -9.97 13.83 7.88
N ALA A 250 -10.04 12.62 8.43
CA ALA A 250 -11.13 11.68 8.14
C ALA A 250 -12.52 12.21 8.55
N ALA A 251 -12.63 12.98 9.64
CA ALA A 251 -13.89 13.55 10.09
C ALA A 251 -14.37 14.69 9.18
N GLY A 252 -13.43 15.51 8.69
CA GLY A 252 -13.70 16.54 7.68
C GLY A 252 -14.15 15.94 6.35
N ALA A 253 -13.49 14.86 5.92
CA ALA A 253 -13.88 14.12 4.72
C ALA A 253 -15.28 13.49 4.87
N ALA A 254 -15.56 12.86 6.02
CA ALA A 254 -16.90 12.32 6.32
C ALA A 254 -17.97 13.40 6.29
N ARG A 255 -17.69 14.59 6.85
CA ARG A 255 -18.62 15.73 6.84
C ARG A 255 -18.91 16.21 5.44
N ALA A 256 -17.89 16.32 4.59
CA ALA A 256 -18.03 16.80 3.21
C ALA A 256 -18.95 15.90 2.38
N VAL A 257 -18.95 14.57 2.64
CA VAL A 257 -19.83 13.61 1.94
C VAL A 257 -21.18 13.45 2.64
N LEU A 258 -21.18 13.14 3.95
CA LEU A 258 -22.37 12.67 4.68
C LEU A 258 -23.21 13.80 5.27
N GLU A 259 -22.62 15.00 5.49
CA GLU A 259 -23.31 16.11 6.12
C GLU A 259 -23.65 17.24 5.17
N THR A 260 -22.72 17.59 4.24
CA THR A 260 -22.90 18.72 3.32
C THR A 260 -23.16 18.30 1.87
N GLY A 261 -22.69 17.12 1.46
CA GLY A 261 -22.78 16.66 0.07
C GLY A 261 -21.93 17.48 -0.90
N GLU A 262 -20.89 18.18 -0.43
CA GLU A 262 -19.98 18.97 -1.25
C GLU A 262 -19.06 18.09 -2.11
N VAL A 263 -18.84 16.83 -1.71
CA VAL A 263 -17.97 15.87 -2.35
C VAL A 263 -18.73 14.56 -2.55
N ASP A 264 -18.54 13.93 -3.68
CA ASP A 264 -19.28 12.70 -4.07
C ASP A 264 -18.78 11.46 -3.31
N TRP A 265 -17.48 11.39 -3.03
CA TRP A 265 -16.83 10.23 -2.39
C TRP A 265 -15.77 10.66 -1.38
N GLY A 266 -15.76 10.01 -0.22
CA GLY A 266 -14.73 10.15 0.83
C GLY A 266 -14.07 8.82 1.13
N TRP A 267 -12.74 8.79 1.06
CA TRP A 267 -11.96 7.58 1.27
C TRP A 267 -11.43 7.46 2.70
N ASN A 268 -11.38 6.22 3.20
CA ASN A 268 -10.75 5.80 4.45
C ASN A 268 -11.27 6.59 5.67
N LEU A 269 -12.59 6.59 5.83
CA LEU A 269 -13.27 7.37 6.86
C LEU A 269 -13.19 6.67 8.23
N GLN A 270 -11.97 6.53 8.75
CA GLN A 270 -11.73 6.09 10.12
C GLN A 270 -12.17 7.19 11.10
N VAL A 271 -13.45 7.16 11.45
CA VAL A 271 -14.09 8.14 12.33
C VAL A 271 -14.85 7.39 13.42
N GLU A 272 -14.72 7.86 14.65
CA GLU A 272 -15.41 7.26 15.79
C GLU A 272 -16.93 7.23 15.60
N PRO A 273 -17.61 6.18 16.07
CA PRO A 273 -19.06 6.03 15.95
C PRO A 273 -19.84 7.25 16.47
N ALA A 274 -19.39 7.84 17.57
CA ALA A 274 -20.02 9.03 18.16
C ALA A 274 -19.99 10.26 17.24
N ILE A 275 -19.07 10.31 16.29
CA ILE A 275 -18.90 11.44 15.34
C ILE A 275 -19.60 11.12 14.01
N ILE A 276 -19.41 9.91 13.46
CA ILE A 276 -19.93 9.58 12.13
C ILE A 276 -21.44 9.30 12.11
N ASN A 277 -21.99 8.65 13.16
CA ASN A 277 -23.40 8.27 13.18
C ASN A 277 -24.36 9.46 13.00
N PRO A 278 -24.19 10.61 13.67
CA PRO A 278 -25.05 11.79 13.45
C PRO A 278 -24.98 12.35 12.02
N MET A 279 -23.85 12.16 11.32
CA MET A 279 -23.73 12.56 9.91
C MET A 279 -24.53 11.62 8.99
N VAL A 280 -24.45 10.32 9.23
CA VAL A 280 -25.22 9.28 8.50
C VAL A 280 -26.72 9.51 8.64
N GLU A 281 -27.19 9.88 9.84
CA GLU A 281 -28.62 10.16 10.10
C GLU A 281 -29.20 11.31 9.25
N LYS A 282 -28.37 12.15 8.66
CA LYS A 282 -28.82 13.21 7.74
C LYS A 282 -29.32 12.67 6.40
N GLY A 283 -28.95 11.44 6.03
CA GLY A 283 -29.44 10.76 4.82
C GLY A 283 -28.95 11.34 3.50
N ILE A 284 -27.85 12.12 3.49
CA ILE A 284 -27.25 12.70 2.27
C ILE A 284 -26.39 11.65 1.52
N GLY A 285 -25.68 10.82 2.28
CA GLY A 285 -24.81 9.78 1.77
C GLY A 285 -24.92 8.48 2.54
N THR A 286 -24.24 7.47 2.04
CA THR A 286 -24.16 6.11 2.60
C THR A 286 -22.72 5.78 2.93
N VAL A 287 -22.50 5.14 4.10
CA VAL A 287 -21.20 4.56 4.46
C VAL A 287 -21.10 3.19 3.84
N TYR A 288 -20.03 2.98 3.11
CA TYR A 288 -19.62 1.70 2.54
C TYR A 288 -18.54 1.09 3.41
N SER A 289 -18.66 -0.17 3.74
CA SER A 289 -17.59 -0.91 4.39
C SER A 289 -17.49 -2.32 3.82
N SER A 290 -16.29 -2.84 3.73
CA SER A 290 -16.01 -4.23 3.42
C SER A 290 -14.87 -4.74 4.30
N ARG A 291 -14.84 -6.03 4.55
CA ARG A 291 -13.79 -6.68 5.33
C ARG A 291 -12.93 -7.51 4.40
N GLY A 292 -11.67 -7.15 4.32
CA GLY A 292 -10.61 -7.90 3.67
C GLY A 292 -9.61 -8.42 4.70
N GLY A 293 -8.35 -8.03 4.54
CA GLY A 293 -7.25 -8.45 5.43
C GLY A 293 -6.78 -7.42 6.45
N LEU A 294 -7.29 -6.18 6.46
CA LEU A 294 -6.70 -5.07 7.21
C LEU A 294 -6.69 -5.26 8.72
N VAL A 295 -5.50 -5.19 9.31
CA VAL A 295 -5.26 -5.22 10.75
C VAL A 295 -4.49 -3.97 11.19
N GLU A 296 -5.09 -3.17 12.09
CA GLU A 296 -4.34 -2.16 12.84
C GLU A 296 -3.42 -2.88 13.82
N ARG A 297 -2.13 -2.57 13.76
CA ARG A 297 -1.12 -3.22 14.59
C ARG A 297 -0.02 -2.26 15.02
N ILE A 298 0.61 -2.56 16.12
CA ILE A 298 1.86 -1.92 16.53
C ILE A 298 3.00 -2.80 16.02
N SER A 299 3.83 -2.26 15.15
CA SER A 299 5.06 -2.88 14.67
C SER A 299 6.19 -2.61 15.65
N ILE A 300 7.02 -3.61 15.93
CA ILE A 300 8.17 -3.53 16.82
C ILE A 300 9.44 -3.35 15.99
N ASN A 301 10.29 -2.38 16.35
CA ASN A 301 11.60 -2.22 15.74
C ASN A 301 12.60 -3.15 16.44
N PHE A 302 13.12 -4.14 15.73
CA PHE A 302 14.12 -5.07 16.28
C PHE A 302 15.54 -4.51 16.30
N THR A 303 15.75 -3.30 15.74
CA THR A 303 17.03 -2.59 15.72
C THR A 303 16.98 -1.29 16.50
N ASN A 304 18.14 -0.84 16.97
CA ASN A 304 18.24 0.34 17.82
C ASN A 304 18.01 1.65 17.03
N PRO A 305 16.93 2.43 17.37
CA PRO A 305 16.62 3.70 16.69
C PRO A 305 17.36 4.92 17.30
N ASP A 306 18.34 4.74 18.18
CA ASP A 306 19.04 5.85 18.82
C ASP A 306 19.72 6.76 17.78
N PRO A 307 19.40 8.07 17.75
CA PRO A 307 20.05 9.02 16.86
C PRO A 307 21.57 9.09 17.01
N ALA A 308 22.12 8.72 18.17
CA ALA A 308 23.57 8.72 18.40
C ALA A 308 24.31 7.70 17.53
N LEU A 309 23.60 6.71 16.96
CA LEU A 309 24.16 5.69 16.07
C LEU A 309 24.42 6.22 14.64
N GLY A 310 23.96 7.43 14.30
CA GLY A 310 24.15 8.01 12.97
C GLY A 310 23.63 7.10 11.85
N ASP A 311 24.51 6.70 10.92
CA ASP A 311 24.17 5.84 9.78
C ASP A 311 23.78 4.40 10.19
N ASN A 312 24.09 3.98 11.42
CA ASN A 312 23.68 2.69 11.97
C ASN A 312 22.32 2.73 12.68
N ARG A 313 21.68 3.89 12.74
CA ARG A 313 20.35 4.06 13.33
C ARG A 313 19.32 3.19 12.60
N SER A 314 18.60 2.36 13.34
CA SER A 314 17.63 1.40 12.81
C SER A 314 18.18 0.58 11.62
N ASN A 315 19.48 0.34 11.57
CA ASN A 315 20.12 -0.45 10.52
C ASN A 315 20.28 -1.90 10.97
N TRP A 316 19.81 -2.85 10.16
CA TRP A 316 19.96 -4.26 10.47
C TRP A 316 21.38 -4.76 10.14
N THR A 317 21.92 -5.61 11.02
CA THR A 317 23.22 -6.28 10.83
C THR A 317 23.08 -7.76 11.15
N ALA A 318 23.72 -8.61 10.35
CA ALA A 318 23.65 -10.08 10.52
C ALA A 318 24.26 -10.58 11.85
N ASP A 319 25.17 -9.82 12.44
CA ASP A 319 25.81 -10.13 13.73
C ASP A 319 24.99 -9.66 14.96
N GLY A 320 23.85 -8.99 14.73
CA GLY A 320 23.00 -8.47 15.78
C GLY A 320 23.59 -7.29 16.57
N SER A 321 24.68 -6.68 16.11
CA SER A 321 25.36 -5.56 16.82
C SER A 321 24.49 -4.31 16.94
N THR A 322 23.44 -4.21 16.14
CA THR A 322 22.48 -3.11 16.14
C THR A 322 21.11 -3.50 16.73
N ALA A 323 21.04 -4.64 17.46
CA ALA A 323 19.79 -5.09 18.10
C ALA A 323 19.23 -4.02 19.05
N HIS A 324 17.90 -3.96 19.14
CA HIS A 324 17.22 -3.03 20.03
C HIS A 324 17.58 -3.30 21.51
N PRO A 325 17.88 -2.28 22.31
CA PRO A 325 18.43 -2.47 23.67
C PRO A 325 17.48 -3.22 24.62
N PHE A 326 16.17 -3.15 24.45
CA PHE A 326 15.18 -3.86 25.27
C PHE A 326 14.06 -4.54 24.47
N LEU A 327 13.68 -4.07 23.28
CA LEU A 327 12.69 -4.77 22.47
C LEU A 327 13.23 -6.04 21.79
N SER A 328 14.53 -6.31 21.87
CA SER A 328 15.12 -7.62 21.57
C SER A 328 14.73 -8.70 22.59
N ASP A 329 14.38 -8.31 23.85
CA ASP A 329 13.85 -9.23 24.87
C ASP A 329 12.39 -9.55 24.60
N ILE A 330 12.09 -10.83 24.34
CA ILE A 330 10.71 -11.30 24.03
C ILE A 330 9.76 -11.06 25.21
N ASN A 331 10.25 -11.12 26.47
CA ASN A 331 9.42 -10.93 27.65
C ASN A 331 8.92 -9.48 27.74
N VAL A 332 9.72 -8.50 27.30
CA VAL A 332 9.28 -7.10 27.20
C VAL A 332 8.16 -6.99 26.16
N ARG A 333 8.35 -7.54 24.95
CA ARG A 333 7.32 -7.49 23.90
C ARG A 333 6.03 -8.19 24.30
N GLN A 334 6.14 -9.33 25.01
CA GLN A 334 4.99 -10.06 25.55
C GLN A 334 4.25 -9.24 26.59
N ALA A 335 4.95 -8.63 27.55
CA ALA A 335 4.35 -7.77 28.57
C ALA A 335 3.62 -6.57 27.95
N LEU A 336 4.21 -5.95 26.93
CA LEU A 336 3.54 -4.87 26.16
C LEU A 336 2.23 -5.34 25.54
N SER A 337 2.18 -6.55 24.98
CA SER A 337 0.95 -7.13 24.39
C SER A 337 -0.11 -7.44 25.43
N MET A 338 0.29 -8.03 26.59
CA MET A 338 -0.60 -8.41 27.71
C MET A 338 -1.28 -7.19 28.34
N ALA A 339 -0.63 -6.04 28.35
CA ALA A 339 -1.15 -4.81 28.94
C ALA A 339 -2.27 -4.15 28.11
N ILE A 340 -2.48 -4.53 26.85
CA ILE A 340 -3.42 -3.85 25.93
C ILE A 340 -4.84 -4.41 26.05
N ASP A 341 -5.84 -3.55 26.35
CA ASP A 341 -7.29 -3.89 26.25
C ASP A 341 -7.83 -3.63 24.83
N ARG A 342 -7.75 -4.64 23.98
CA ARG A 342 -8.24 -4.59 22.59
C ARG A 342 -9.75 -4.45 22.50
N SER A 343 -10.49 -4.98 23.47
CA SER A 343 -11.96 -4.95 23.47
C SER A 343 -12.49 -3.54 23.75
N VAL A 344 -11.88 -2.83 24.70
CA VAL A 344 -12.18 -1.41 24.98
C VAL A 344 -11.87 -0.56 23.75
N MET A 345 -10.72 -0.79 23.13
CA MET A 345 -10.29 -0.08 21.91
C MET A 345 -11.28 -0.28 20.75
N ALA A 346 -11.63 -1.54 20.43
CA ALA A 346 -12.59 -1.86 19.38
C ALA A 346 -13.94 -1.17 19.61
N LYS A 347 -14.49 -1.30 20.82
CA LYS A 347 -15.79 -0.73 21.15
C LYS A 347 -15.85 0.79 21.10
N GLN A 348 -14.80 1.47 21.60
CA GLN A 348 -14.81 2.93 21.72
C GLN A 348 -14.42 3.63 20.44
N LEU A 349 -13.45 3.08 19.68
CA LEU A 349 -12.82 3.78 18.57
C LEU A 349 -13.24 3.27 17.19
N TYR A 350 -13.58 1.99 17.05
CA TYR A 350 -13.90 1.37 15.75
C TYR A 350 -15.37 0.99 15.59
N GLY A 351 -16.09 0.69 16.68
CA GLY A 351 -17.52 0.32 16.62
C GLY A 351 -17.75 -0.93 15.77
N PHE A 352 -18.73 -0.88 14.87
CA PHE A 352 -19.12 -2.04 14.05
C PHE A 352 -18.11 -2.42 12.95
N VAL A 353 -17.12 -1.54 12.66
CA VAL A 353 -16.12 -1.78 11.60
C VAL A 353 -14.86 -2.43 12.11
N GLY A 354 -14.73 -2.71 13.40
CA GLY A 354 -13.51 -3.30 13.97
C GLY A 354 -13.78 -4.33 15.07
N ASP A 355 -13.12 -5.47 14.96
CA ASP A 355 -13.10 -6.52 16.00
C ASP A 355 -11.68 -6.63 16.58
N PRO A 356 -11.55 -6.93 17.89
CA PRO A 356 -10.24 -7.17 18.48
C PRO A 356 -9.60 -8.43 17.86
N THR A 357 -8.27 -8.38 17.61
CA THR A 357 -7.55 -9.51 17.05
C THR A 357 -6.14 -9.66 17.63
N CYS A 358 -5.66 -10.90 17.62
CA CYS A 358 -4.29 -11.27 17.98
C CYS A 358 -3.44 -11.69 16.76
N ASN A 359 -4.00 -11.53 15.55
CA ASN A 359 -3.40 -12.05 14.32
C ASN A 359 -3.09 -10.93 13.34
N VAL A 360 -1.99 -11.03 12.61
CA VAL A 360 -1.68 -10.17 11.47
C VAL A 360 -2.48 -10.61 10.22
N VAL A 361 -2.82 -11.91 10.12
CA VAL A 361 -3.75 -12.47 9.14
C VAL A 361 -5.03 -12.82 9.88
N ALA A 362 -5.99 -11.89 9.92
CA ALA A 362 -7.25 -12.03 10.66
C ALA A 362 -8.43 -12.47 9.79
N GLY A 363 -8.25 -12.57 8.49
CA GLY A 363 -9.24 -13.02 7.52
C GLY A 363 -8.59 -13.42 6.19
N PRO A 364 -9.31 -14.20 5.37
CA PRO A 364 -10.61 -14.83 5.62
C PRO A 364 -10.55 -15.93 6.71
N PRO A 365 -11.68 -16.41 7.23
CA PRO A 365 -11.73 -17.38 8.35
C PRO A 365 -10.90 -18.65 8.13
N ALA A 366 -10.71 -19.08 6.88
CA ALA A 366 -9.93 -20.27 6.55
C ALA A 366 -8.45 -20.16 7.00
N VAL A 367 -7.88 -18.96 6.95
CA VAL A 367 -6.46 -18.69 7.29
C VAL A 367 -6.29 -17.95 8.63
N ALA A 368 -7.38 -17.59 9.30
CA ALA A 368 -7.32 -16.94 10.60
C ALA A 368 -7.02 -17.96 11.71
N SER A 369 -5.95 -17.73 12.48
CA SER A 369 -5.58 -18.57 13.62
C SER A 369 -6.39 -18.22 14.87
N THR A 370 -6.64 -19.24 15.72
CA THR A 370 -7.19 -19.04 17.06
C THR A 370 -6.17 -19.32 18.17
N ALA A 371 -4.95 -19.76 17.81
CA ALA A 371 -3.91 -20.14 18.76
C ALA A 371 -3.43 -18.97 19.64
N ASN A 372 -3.60 -17.74 19.17
CA ASN A 372 -3.08 -16.53 19.82
C ASN A 372 -4.14 -15.77 20.63
N ASN A 373 -5.38 -16.31 20.75
CA ASN A 373 -6.53 -15.59 21.31
C ASN A 373 -6.39 -15.20 22.80
N GLU A 374 -5.35 -15.67 23.48
CA GLU A 374 -5.02 -15.22 24.84
C GLU A 374 -4.84 -13.70 24.93
N CYS A 375 -4.31 -13.08 23.87
CA CYS A 375 -4.11 -11.62 23.82
C CYS A 375 -5.41 -10.80 23.79
N LEU A 376 -6.58 -11.44 23.59
CA LEU A 376 -7.89 -10.77 23.65
C LEU A 376 -8.28 -10.37 25.08
N VAL A 377 -7.60 -10.96 26.08
CA VAL A 377 -7.82 -10.66 27.49
C VAL A 377 -6.63 -9.85 28.01
N GLN A 378 -6.90 -8.63 28.50
CA GLN A 378 -5.88 -7.83 29.16
C GLN A 378 -5.42 -8.50 30.46
N ASP A 379 -4.11 -8.61 30.68
CA ASP A 379 -3.51 -9.10 31.92
C ASP A 379 -2.36 -8.19 32.38
N THR A 380 -2.73 -7.04 32.93
CA THR A 380 -1.78 -6.04 33.46
C THR A 380 -0.92 -6.60 34.60
N GLU A 381 -1.49 -7.41 35.48
CA GLU A 381 -0.75 -8.01 36.61
C GLU A 381 0.18 -9.12 36.14
N GLY A 382 -0.19 -9.90 35.14
CA GLY A 382 0.70 -10.85 34.48
C GLY A 382 1.87 -10.16 33.79
N ALA A 383 1.62 -9.05 33.10
CA ALA A 383 2.65 -8.24 32.45
C ALA A 383 3.69 -7.70 33.45
N LYS A 384 3.22 -7.15 34.59
CA LYS A 384 4.11 -6.69 35.68
C LYS A 384 5.01 -7.81 36.21
N ARG A 385 4.40 -8.98 36.51
CA ARG A 385 5.16 -10.15 36.99
C ARG A 385 6.19 -10.61 35.97
N LEU A 386 5.81 -10.69 34.69
CA LEU A 386 6.73 -11.12 33.62
C LEU A 386 7.95 -10.20 33.51
N LEU A 387 7.75 -8.89 33.60
CA LEU A 387 8.84 -7.92 33.59
C LEU A 387 9.75 -8.10 34.80
N GLU A 388 9.18 -8.25 36.00
CA GLU A 388 9.95 -8.47 37.26
C GLU A 388 10.77 -9.76 37.19
N GLU A 389 10.17 -10.88 36.79
CA GLU A 389 10.85 -12.17 36.64
C GLU A 389 11.97 -12.13 35.60
N SER A 390 11.83 -11.25 34.58
CA SER A 390 12.84 -11.02 33.53
C SER A 390 13.93 -10.00 33.95
N GLY A 391 13.84 -9.47 35.19
CA GLY A 391 14.82 -8.56 35.75
C GLY A 391 14.59 -7.08 35.39
N TRP A 392 13.45 -6.73 34.81
CA TRP A 392 13.04 -5.35 34.59
C TRP A 392 12.29 -4.84 35.82
N VAL A 393 12.94 -4.01 36.62
CA VAL A 393 12.43 -3.51 37.92
C VAL A 393 12.60 -2.00 38.00
N ASP A 394 11.69 -1.32 38.68
CA ASP A 394 11.83 0.09 39.05
C ASP A 394 12.70 0.13 40.34
N SER A 395 14.00 0.35 40.21
CA SER A 395 14.93 0.27 41.31
C SER A 395 15.18 1.62 42.00
N ASP A 396 14.86 2.72 41.34
CA ASP A 396 15.02 4.07 41.89
C ASP A 396 13.71 4.72 42.34
N GLY A 397 12.56 4.11 41.96
CA GLY A 397 11.23 4.50 42.42
C GLY A 397 10.61 5.66 41.62
N ASP A 398 11.07 5.89 40.38
CA ASP A 398 10.56 6.92 39.48
C ASP A 398 9.32 6.48 38.67
N GLY A 399 8.96 5.20 38.74
CA GLY A 399 7.83 4.59 38.05
C GLY A 399 8.18 3.98 36.71
N VAL A 400 9.42 4.05 36.27
CA VAL A 400 9.92 3.44 35.02
C VAL A 400 10.79 2.25 35.38
N ARG A 401 10.61 1.13 34.68
CA ARG A 401 11.43 -0.06 34.89
C ARG A 401 12.74 0.02 34.12
N GLU A 402 13.81 -0.44 34.71
CA GLU A 402 15.13 -0.51 34.11
C GLU A 402 15.80 -1.87 34.35
N LYS A 403 16.78 -2.18 33.51
CA LYS A 403 17.67 -3.34 33.64
C LYS A 403 19.03 -2.98 33.07
N ASP A 404 20.11 -3.24 33.85
CA ASP A 404 21.50 -2.97 33.45
C ASP A 404 21.74 -1.51 33.00
N GLY A 405 20.98 -0.56 33.55
CA GLY A 405 21.07 0.87 33.24
C GLY A 405 20.30 1.29 31.98
N VAL A 406 19.49 0.41 31.42
CA VAL A 406 18.59 0.70 30.29
C VAL A 406 17.16 0.83 30.82
N GLU A 407 16.53 1.99 30.63
CA GLU A 407 15.14 2.23 30.99
C GLU A 407 14.20 1.69 29.91
N LEU A 408 13.00 1.21 30.32
CA LEU A 408 11.90 0.91 29.41
C LEU A 408 11.19 2.21 28.99
N ARG A 409 11.77 2.91 28.04
CA ARG A 409 11.24 4.14 27.46
C ARG A 409 11.02 3.98 25.96
N ILE A 410 9.79 4.11 25.51
CA ILE A 410 9.36 3.85 24.12
C ILE A 410 8.97 5.15 23.43
N LEU A 411 9.54 5.40 22.26
CA LEU A 411 9.00 6.36 21.29
C LEU A 411 8.00 5.64 20.37
N TYR A 412 6.72 5.99 20.52
CA TYR A 412 5.62 5.40 19.78
C TYR A 412 5.13 6.33 18.68
N ALA A 413 5.40 6.01 17.41
CA ALA A 413 5.04 6.82 16.25
C ALA A 413 3.77 6.32 15.55
N THR A 414 3.00 7.23 14.96
CA THR A 414 1.93 6.93 14.00
C THR A 414 1.64 8.14 13.12
N ALA A 415 0.86 7.92 12.05
CA ALA A 415 0.32 9.00 11.24
C ALA A 415 -0.73 9.81 12.01
N THR A 416 -0.80 11.11 11.77
CA THR A 416 -1.85 11.98 12.31
C THR A 416 -3.23 11.51 11.84
N ASN A 417 -3.95 10.86 12.74
CA ASN A 417 -5.29 10.31 12.57
C ASN A 417 -5.97 10.29 13.94
N PRO A 418 -7.16 10.89 14.13
CA PRO A 418 -7.80 11.00 15.44
C PRO A 418 -8.01 9.66 16.14
N VAL A 419 -8.40 8.59 15.43
CA VAL A 419 -8.58 7.25 15.99
C VAL A 419 -7.24 6.70 16.46
N ARG A 420 -6.17 6.81 15.64
CA ARG A 420 -4.82 6.35 16.00
C ARG A 420 -4.22 7.12 17.16
N GLN A 421 -4.40 8.45 17.20
CA GLN A 421 -3.95 9.28 18.32
C GLN A 421 -4.60 8.87 19.65
N LYS A 422 -5.91 8.55 19.63
CA LYS A 422 -6.61 8.03 20.81
C LYS A 422 -6.16 6.61 21.15
N THR A 423 -5.90 5.77 20.15
CA THR A 423 -5.31 4.43 20.36
C THR A 423 -3.94 4.56 21.05
N GLN A 424 -3.06 5.45 20.58
CA GLN A 424 -1.76 5.72 21.24
C GLN A 424 -1.94 6.14 22.70
N ALA A 425 -2.87 7.05 22.97
CA ALA A 425 -3.11 7.54 24.34
C ALA A 425 -3.62 6.44 25.28
N LEU A 426 -4.49 5.53 24.81
CA LEU A 426 -4.91 4.36 25.59
C LEU A 426 -3.75 3.40 25.84
N VAL A 427 -2.97 3.10 24.80
CA VAL A 427 -1.81 2.19 24.92
C VAL A 427 -0.74 2.80 25.85
N GLN A 428 -0.44 4.10 25.73
CA GLN A 428 0.45 4.82 26.64
C GLN A 428 0.02 4.63 28.11
N GLN A 429 -1.27 4.85 28.40
CA GLN A 429 -1.78 4.69 29.76
C GLN A 429 -1.59 3.25 30.27
N TRP A 430 -1.85 2.24 29.47
CA TRP A 430 -1.69 0.84 29.84
C TRP A 430 -0.20 0.44 30.00
N TRP A 431 0.68 0.97 29.16
CA TRP A 431 2.12 0.69 29.27
C TRP A 431 2.75 1.41 30.46
N GLU A 432 2.37 2.64 30.76
CA GLU A 432 2.79 3.36 31.96
C GLU A 432 2.35 2.63 33.24
N GLU A 433 1.16 1.99 33.23
CA GLU A 433 0.70 1.19 34.37
C GLU A 433 1.59 -0.01 34.67
N ILE A 434 2.28 -0.57 33.68
CA ILE A 434 3.25 -1.67 33.86
C ILE A 434 4.70 -1.19 34.01
N GLY A 435 4.94 0.12 34.13
CA GLY A 435 6.26 0.70 34.31
C GLY A 435 7.06 0.92 33.04
N VAL A 436 6.39 1.14 31.90
CA VAL A 436 7.01 1.47 30.61
C VAL A 436 6.65 2.90 30.23
N ALA A 437 7.63 3.81 30.29
CA ALA A 437 7.45 5.19 29.86
C ALA A 437 7.23 5.26 28.35
N THR A 438 6.26 6.08 27.90
CA THR A 438 5.89 6.12 26.49
C THR A 438 5.76 7.55 25.99
N ASP A 439 6.59 7.92 25.01
CA ASP A 439 6.55 9.20 24.32
C ASP A 439 5.80 9.05 23.00
N LEU A 440 4.80 9.91 22.75
CA LEU A 440 3.95 9.83 21.55
C LEU A 440 4.48 10.76 20.46
N LYS A 441 4.61 10.23 19.23
CA LYS A 441 4.98 10.98 18.03
C LYS A 441 3.89 10.83 16.97
N ASN A 442 3.35 11.95 16.50
CA ASN A 442 2.40 12.01 15.41
C ASN A 442 3.04 12.69 14.20
N VAL A 443 3.06 12.02 13.07
CA VAL A 443 3.61 12.49 11.81
C VAL A 443 2.47 12.78 10.85
N GLU A 444 2.57 13.86 10.07
CA GLU A 444 1.59 14.12 9.03
C GLU A 444 1.50 12.90 8.09
N ALA A 445 0.27 12.50 7.69
CA ALA A 445 0.05 11.22 7.01
C ALA A 445 0.75 11.12 5.65
N GLY A 446 0.84 12.24 4.90
CA GLY A 446 1.55 12.29 3.62
C GLY A 446 3.06 12.16 3.77
N VAL A 447 3.62 12.50 4.93
CA VAL A 447 5.04 12.30 5.28
C VAL A 447 5.26 10.87 5.78
N PHE A 448 4.43 10.42 6.72
CA PHE A 448 4.56 9.08 7.31
C PHE A 448 4.47 7.96 6.25
N PHE A 449 3.49 8.06 5.35
CA PHE A 449 3.30 7.15 4.22
C PHE A 449 3.88 7.69 2.91
N GLY A 450 4.83 8.64 2.99
CA GLY A 450 5.49 9.22 1.84
C GLY A 450 6.71 8.42 1.39
N GLY A 451 7.02 8.51 0.09
CA GLY A 451 8.20 7.88 -0.51
C GLY A 451 9.45 8.79 -0.54
N ASP A 452 9.48 9.92 0.19
CA ASP A 452 10.65 10.82 0.20
C ASP A 452 11.83 10.19 0.95
N PRO A 453 12.91 9.79 0.25
CA PRO A 453 14.08 9.17 0.86
C PRO A 453 14.85 10.12 1.80
N ALA A 454 14.67 11.44 1.68
CA ALA A 454 15.29 12.41 2.56
C ALA A 454 14.54 12.57 3.91
N SER A 455 13.25 12.22 3.96
CA SER A 455 12.47 12.34 5.19
C SER A 455 12.90 11.30 6.23
N PRO A 456 13.22 11.68 7.49
CA PRO A 456 13.50 10.75 8.57
C PRO A 456 12.23 10.14 9.18
N ASP A 457 11.04 10.61 8.79
CA ASP A 457 9.77 10.34 9.46
C ASP A 457 8.86 9.40 8.66
N THR A 458 9.37 8.77 7.60
CA THR A 458 8.65 7.73 6.87
C THR A 458 8.60 6.43 7.67
N PHE A 459 7.50 5.68 7.57
CA PHE A 459 7.35 4.41 8.30
C PHE A 459 8.41 3.37 7.92
N ASN A 460 8.93 3.39 6.69
CA ASN A 460 9.98 2.47 6.22
C ASN A 460 11.30 2.65 6.96
N LYS A 461 11.67 3.91 7.27
CA LYS A 461 12.88 4.19 8.06
C LYS A 461 12.74 3.73 9.50
N PHE A 462 11.55 3.78 10.02
CA PHE A 462 11.21 3.29 11.35
C PHE A 462 12.20 3.77 12.42
N PHE A 463 12.40 5.08 12.54
CA PHE A 463 13.28 5.73 13.50
C PHE A 463 12.60 5.99 14.86
N SER A 464 11.70 5.11 15.25
CA SER A 464 11.03 5.01 16.55
C SER A 464 11.18 3.58 17.07
N ASP A 465 10.89 3.37 18.36
CA ASP A 465 10.92 2.03 18.96
C ASP A 465 9.76 1.18 18.47
N VAL A 466 8.59 1.79 18.39
CA VAL A 466 7.37 1.17 17.83
C VAL A 466 6.62 2.15 16.94
N GLN A 467 5.87 1.60 15.99
CA GLN A 467 4.97 2.40 15.16
C GLN A 467 3.66 1.68 14.89
N MET A 468 2.59 2.43 14.58
CA MET A 468 1.27 1.87 14.36
C MET A 468 0.66 2.32 13.04
N PHE A 469 0.15 1.36 12.29
CA PHE A 469 -0.71 1.55 11.11
C PHE A 469 -1.43 0.24 10.76
N ALA A 470 -2.35 0.29 9.78
CA ALA A 470 -3.01 -0.90 9.28
C ALA A 470 -2.35 -1.42 8.01
N ASN A 471 -2.26 -2.73 7.90
CA ASN A 471 -1.92 -3.44 6.69
C ASN A 471 -2.57 -4.84 6.70
N GLY A 472 -2.57 -5.53 5.58
CA GLY A 472 -3.13 -6.87 5.45
C GLY A 472 -2.93 -7.43 4.04
N PRO A 473 -3.31 -8.69 3.79
CA PRO A 473 -3.25 -9.29 2.48
C PRO A 473 -4.20 -8.60 1.48
N ASP A 474 -3.77 -8.53 0.23
CA ASP A 474 -4.54 -7.98 -0.91
C ASP A 474 -5.32 -9.07 -1.67
N SER A 475 -5.33 -10.31 -1.18
CA SER A 475 -6.12 -11.43 -1.71
C SER A 475 -6.47 -12.41 -0.62
N ILE A 476 -7.38 -13.35 -0.92
CA ILE A 476 -7.75 -14.42 0.02
C ILE A 476 -6.58 -15.34 0.39
N ASP A 477 -5.56 -15.43 -0.47
CA ASP A 477 -4.30 -16.09 -0.17
C ASP A 477 -3.28 -15.06 0.32
N PRO A 478 -2.80 -15.17 1.57
CA PRO A 478 -1.94 -14.16 2.15
C PRO A 478 -0.45 -14.28 1.74
N GLN A 479 -0.09 -15.01 0.68
CA GLN A 479 1.30 -15.31 0.34
C GLN A 479 2.16 -14.04 0.18
N THR A 480 1.72 -13.10 -0.65
CA THR A 480 2.46 -11.85 -0.90
C THR A 480 2.61 -11.00 0.36
N TYR A 481 1.60 -11.01 1.21
CA TYR A 481 1.63 -10.31 2.49
C TYR A 481 2.58 -10.97 3.50
N LEU A 482 2.52 -12.30 3.63
CA LEU A 482 3.40 -13.06 4.51
C LEU A 482 4.86 -13.04 4.04
N ALA A 483 5.13 -12.89 2.75
CA ALA A 483 6.48 -12.66 2.23
C ALA A 483 7.13 -11.40 2.81
N GLY A 484 6.34 -10.45 3.31
CA GLY A 484 6.83 -9.22 3.95
C GLY A 484 7.70 -9.42 5.19
N TRP A 485 7.65 -10.58 5.85
CA TRP A 485 8.50 -10.90 7.02
C TRP A 485 9.67 -11.84 6.72
N LEU A 486 9.87 -12.22 5.46
CA LEU A 486 11.07 -12.98 5.08
C LEU A 486 12.34 -12.19 5.43
N CYS A 487 13.34 -12.91 5.90
CA CYS A 487 14.69 -12.38 6.02
C CYS A 487 15.37 -12.35 4.65
N GLY A 488 15.27 -13.45 3.94
CA GLY A 488 15.98 -13.71 2.70
C GLY A 488 17.48 -13.95 2.91
N PRO A 489 18.20 -14.42 1.88
CA PRO A 489 19.64 -14.53 1.93
C PRO A 489 20.29 -13.20 2.30
N ASP A 490 21.21 -13.20 3.27
CA ASP A 490 21.93 -12.02 3.73
C ASP A 490 21.05 -10.82 4.14
N GLY A 491 19.77 -11.09 4.49
CA GLY A 491 18.81 -10.06 4.89
C GLY A 491 18.41 -9.13 3.73
N GLU A 492 18.31 -9.63 2.53
CA GLU A 492 17.98 -8.81 1.35
C GLU A 492 16.56 -8.23 1.40
N ASN A 493 15.61 -8.94 2.02
CA ASN A 493 14.24 -8.47 2.20
C ASN A 493 14.05 -7.56 3.43
N ILE A 494 15.11 -7.29 4.19
CA ILE A 494 15.06 -6.43 5.36
C ILE A 494 15.32 -4.98 4.98
N ALA A 495 14.46 -4.06 5.46
CA ALA A 495 14.64 -2.61 5.31
C ALA A 495 15.91 -2.15 6.08
N LYS A 496 16.94 -1.72 5.36
CA LYS A 496 18.26 -1.33 5.91
C LYS A 496 18.87 -0.18 5.09
N ALA A 497 19.90 0.46 5.62
CA ALA A 497 20.50 1.63 4.98
C ALA A 497 21.00 1.34 3.55
N SER A 498 21.54 0.14 3.28
CA SER A 498 22.06 -0.25 1.97
C SER A 498 21.01 -0.35 0.86
N ASN A 499 19.73 -0.53 1.20
CA ASN A 499 18.61 -0.49 0.26
C ASN A 499 17.70 0.74 0.47
N ASN A 500 18.22 1.81 1.08
CA ASN A 500 17.48 3.03 1.42
C ASN A 500 16.21 2.78 2.25
N PHE A 501 16.20 1.72 3.05
CA PHE A 501 15.05 1.23 3.82
C PHE A 501 13.83 0.83 2.95
N ASN A 502 14.05 0.56 1.66
CA ASN A 502 13.02 0.09 0.74
C ASN A 502 12.99 -1.44 0.70
N ALA A 503 12.30 -2.04 1.67
CA ALA A 503 11.99 -3.47 1.72
C ALA A 503 10.76 -3.68 2.61
N GLN A 504 10.13 -4.84 2.50
CA GLN A 504 8.86 -5.10 3.19
C GLN A 504 9.05 -5.46 4.67
N ASN A 505 10.19 -6.06 5.04
CA ASN A 505 10.51 -6.37 6.44
C ASN A 505 11.10 -5.15 7.15
N TYR A 506 10.26 -4.18 7.46
CA TYR A 506 10.66 -2.95 8.16
C TYR A 506 10.76 -3.12 9.68
N GLU A 507 10.18 -4.17 10.27
CA GLU A 507 10.42 -4.57 11.66
C GLU A 507 11.85 -5.06 11.87
N ARG A 508 12.52 -5.54 10.81
CA ARG A 508 13.88 -6.07 10.82
C ARG A 508 14.02 -7.34 11.66
N TRP A 509 12.92 -8.06 11.81
CA TRP A 509 12.91 -9.40 12.38
C TRP A 509 13.43 -10.40 11.36
N CYS A 510 14.33 -11.29 11.76
CA CYS A 510 14.91 -12.29 10.89
C CYS A 510 14.82 -13.67 11.56
N SER A 511 14.09 -14.60 10.93
CA SER A 511 13.88 -15.95 11.44
C SER A 511 14.07 -16.98 10.33
N PRO A 512 15.14 -17.78 10.39
CA PRO A 512 15.33 -18.89 9.44
C PRO A 512 14.20 -19.94 9.50
N GLU A 513 13.54 -20.10 10.64
CA GLU A 513 12.36 -20.96 10.80
C GLU A 513 11.18 -20.41 9.99
N TYR A 514 10.96 -19.11 10.03
CA TYR A 514 9.92 -18.45 9.23
C TYR A 514 10.18 -18.59 7.74
N ASP A 515 11.41 -18.34 7.29
CA ASP A 515 11.79 -18.46 5.88
C ASP A 515 11.60 -19.90 5.36
N ALA A 516 11.99 -20.91 6.17
CA ALA A 516 11.80 -22.33 5.81
C ALA A 516 10.31 -22.71 5.74
N LEU A 517 9.51 -22.26 6.70
CA LEU A 517 8.05 -22.50 6.73
C LEU A 517 7.34 -21.79 5.57
N PHE A 518 7.78 -20.59 5.21
CA PHE A 518 7.25 -19.86 4.07
C PHE A 518 7.55 -20.59 2.75
N ALA A 519 8.75 -21.15 2.58
CA ALA A 519 9.08 -21.94 1.40
C ALA A 519 8.17 -23.18 1.26
N GLU A 520 7.87 -23.88 2.37
CA GLU A 520 6.91 -24.99 2.39
C GLU A 520 5.50 -24.50 2.02
N TYR A 521 5.05 -23.39 2.61
CA TYR A 521 3.76 -22.78 2.32
C TYR A 521 3.63 -22.42 0.84
N ALA A 522 4.63 -21.76 0.26
CA ALA A 522 4.62 -21.35 -1.15
C ALA A 522 4.52 -22.53 -2.13
N ALA A 523 5.09 -23.68 -1.77
CA ALA A 523 5.08 -24.90 -2.59
C ALA A 523 3.84 -25.80 -2.38
N THR A 524 3.05 -25.56 -1.31
CA THR A 524 1.91 -26.42 -0.95
C THR A 524 0.68 -26.09 -1.80
N LYS A 525 0.13 -27.08 -2.52
CA LYS A 525 -1.00 -26.92 -3.46
C LYS A 525 -2.37 -27.10 -2.80
N GLU A 526 -2.46 -28.02 -1.85
CA GLU A 526 -3.73 -28.42 -1.23
C GLU A 526 -4.27 -27.29 -0.35
N PRO A 527 -5.47 -26.75 -0.63
CA PRO A 527 -5.98 -25.55 0.03
C PRO A 527 -6.02 -25.63 1.57
N GLU A 528 -6.43 -26.76 2.13
CA GLU A 528 -6.51 -26.97 3.57
C GLU A 528 -5.12 -26.99 4.23
N ALA A 529 -4.16 -27.68 3.62
CA ALA A 529 -2.78 -27.74 4.11
C ALA A 529 -2.11 -26.37 4.00
N ARG A 530 -2.35 -25.67 2.89
CA ARG A 530 -1.86 -24.33 2.66
C ARG A 530 -2.43 -23.33 3.68
N ALA A 531 -3.73 -23.38 3.97
CA ALA A 531 -4.35 -22.55 4.98
C ALA A 531 -3.76 -22.80 6.38
N GLU A 532 -3.42 -24.05 6.71
CA GLU A 532 -2.80 -24.39 7.98
C GLU A 532 -1.37 -23.83 8.10
N LEU A 533 -0.58 -23.90 7.02
CA LEU A 533 0.75 -23.28 6.98
C LEU A 533 0.69 -21.75 7.08
N ALA A 534 -0.31 -21.11 6.47
CA ALA A 534 -0.54 -19.68 6.63
C ALA A 534 -0.83 -19.31 8.10
N LYS A 535 -1.62 -20.13 8.81
CA LYS A 535 -1.86 -19.96 10.26
C LYS A 535 -0.57 -20.10 11.06
N GLN A 536 0.27 -21.10 10.76
CA GLN A 536 1.54 -21.29 11.45
C GLN A 536 2.50 -20.11 11.23
N LEU A 537 2.57 -19.56 10.00
CA LEU A 537 3.34 -18.33 9.72
C LEU A 537 2.83 -17.15 10.52
N ASN A 538 1.50 -16.93 10.54
CA ASN A 538 0.88 -15.93 11.39
C ASN A 538 1.23 -16.14 12.87
N ASP A 539 1.20 -17.39 13.35
CA ASP A 539 1.47 -17.73 14.75
C ASP A 539 2.93 -17.47 15.13
N LEU A 540 3.88 -17.71 14.24
CA LEU A 540 5.28 -17.33 14.45
C LEU A 540 5.44 -15.82 14.62
N ILE A 541 4.77 -15.00 13.82
CA ILE A 541 4.79 -13.55 13.95
C ILE A 541 4.18 -13.11 15.29
N ALA A 542 3.00 -13.65 15.62
CA ALA A 542 2.24 -13.29 16.81
C ALA A 542 2.95 -13.73 18.10
N GLN A 543 3.45 -14.98 18.16
CA GLN A 543 4.09 -15.56 19.34
C GLN A 543 5.51 -15.04 19.57
N ASN A 544 6.17 -14.51 18.53
CA ASN A 544 7.40 -13.74 18.68
C ASN A 544 7.17 -12.25 18.95
N TYR A 545 5.88 -11.82 18.99
CA TYR A 545 5.51 -10.42 19.20
C TYR A 545 6.23 -9.46 18.25
N VAL A 546 6.38 -9.88 16.99
CA VAL A 546 6.97 -9.06 15.92
C VAL A 546 6.10 -7.86 15.64
N ASN A 547 4.79 -8.13 15.63
CA ASN A 547 3.73 -7.14 15.63
C ASN A 547 2.80 -7.42 16.83
N LEU A 548 2.23 -6.37 17.38
CA LEU A 548 1.14 -6.46 18.34
C LEU A 548 -0.17 -6.11 17.61
N PRO A 549 -0.91 -7.11 17.09
CA PRO A 549 -2.19 -6.87 16.43
C PRO A 549 -3.20 -6.31 17.42
N LEU A 550 -4.02 -5.37 16.95
CA LEU A 550 -4.99 -4.65 17.77
C LEU A 550 -6.42 -4.92 17.31
N ILE A 551 -6.72 -4.48 16.09
CA ILE A 551 -8.07 -4.46 15.52
C ILE A 551 -8.04 -4.99 14.09
N PHE A 552 -8.80 -6.04 13.84
CA PHE A 552 -9.22 -6.45 12.50
C PHE A 552 -10.31 -5.49 12.05
N ARG A 553 -9.99 -4.62 11.12
CA ARG A 553 -10.92 -3.58 10.68
C ARG A 553 -11.33 -3.72 9.22
N GLY A 554 -12.55 -3.28 8.95
CA GLY A 554 -12.97 -3.07 7.56
C GLY A 554 -12.38 -1.79 6.96
N ASP A 555 -12.33 -1.76 5.64
CA ASP A 555 -12.26 -0.52 4.89
C ASP A 555 -13.56 0.24 5.05
N VAL A 556 -13.46 1.55 5.19
CA VAL A 556 -14.63 2.43 5.38
C VAL A 556 -14.49 3.63 4.46
N SER A 557 -15.47 3.81 3.60
CA SER A 557 -15.61 4.97 2.73
C SER A 557 -17.05 5.45 2.72
N ALA A 558 -17.35 6.61 2.17
CA ALA A 558 -18.73 7.05 1.99
C ALA A 558 -18.92 7.68 0.61
N GLY A 559 -20.13 7.53 0.09
CA GLY A 559 -20.56 8.17 -1.15
C GLY A 559 -21.91 8.85 -0.98
N ILE A 560 -22.17 9.91 -1.73
CA ILE A 560 -23.49 10.52 -1.78
C ILE A 560 -24.51 9.55 -2.39
N ASN A 561 -25.77 9.65 -1.99
CA ASN A 561 -26.82 8.72 -2.41
C ASN A 561 -27.17 8.77 -3.91
N THR A 562 -26.67 9.78 -4.62
CA THR A 562 -26.80 9.86 -6.09
C THR A 562 -25.70 9.13 -6.84
N LEU A 563 -24.68 8.62 -6.15
CA LEU A 563 -23.62 7.80 -6.73
C LEU A 563 -24.05 6.33 -6.70
N THR A 564 -23.91 5.63 -7.83
CA THR A 564 -24.24 4.21 -7.96
C THR A 564 -23.16 3.46 -8.74
N GLY A 565 -23.21 2.13 -8.75
CA GLY A 565 -22.20 1.27 -9.38
C GLY A 565 -20.99 0.99 -8.52
N VAL A 566 -20.91 1.57 -7.33
CA VAL A 566 -19.82 1.33 -6.37
C VAL A 566 -19.86 -0.11 -5.87
N ARG A 567 -18.77 -0.84 -6.08
CA ARG A 567 -18.54 -2.17 -5.48
C ARG A 567 -17.31 -2.08 -4.58
N MET A 568 -17.57 -1.89 -3.27
CA MET A 568 -16.50 -1.79 -2.29
C MET A 568 -15.62 -3.03 -2.32
N ASN A 569 -14.31 -2.82 -2.34
CA ASN A 569 -13.30 -3.87 -2.41
C ASN A 569 -12.25 -3.65 -1.32
N SER A 570 -11.98 -4.69 -0.54
CA SER A 570 -10.94 -4.70 0.51
C SER A 570 -9.77 -5.63 0.17
N TRP A 571 -9.82 -6.30 -0.98
CA TRP A 571 -8.76 -7.16 -1.47
C TRP A 571 -7.92 -6.50 -2.56
N ASP A 572 -8.42 -5.35 -3.10
CA ASP A 572 -7.76 -4.59 -4.14
C ASP A 572 -8.15 -3.11 -4.01
N SER A 573 -7.85 -2.29 -5.02
CA SER A 573 -8.26 -0.90 -5.05
C SER A 573 -9.78 -0.75 -4.88
N GLN A 574 -10.22 0.12 -3.98
CA GLN A 574 -11.64 0.49 -3.87
C GLN A 574 -12.18 1.15 -5.15
N LEU A 575 -11.28 1.60 -6.03
CA LEU A 575 -11.61 2.23 -7.31
C LEU A 575 -11.50 1.27 -8.51
N TRP A 576 -11.30 -0.04 -8.26
CA TRP A 576 -11.08 -1.07 -9.29
C TRP A 576 -12.17 -1.09 -10.39
N ASN A 577 -13.40 -0.74 -10.05
CA ASN A 577 -14.52 -0.68 -10.99
C ASN A 577 -15.02 0.76 -11.24
N ILE A 578 -14.18 1.76 -11.06
CA ILE A 578 -14.58 3.18 -11.17
C ILE A 578 -15.16 3.54 -12.57
N GLY A 579 -14.80 2.80 -13.61
CA GLY A 579 -15.41 2.95 -14.94
C GLY A 579 -16.92 2.71 -14.97
N GLU A 580 -17.45 1.90 -14.03
CA GLU A 580 -18.86 1.55 -13.88
C GLU A 580 -19.65 2.54 -13.01
N TRP A 581 -18.95 3.41 -12.26
CA TRP A 581 -19.62 4.36 -11.39
C TRP A 581 -20.39 5.39 -12.19
N GLN A 582 -21.61 5.72 -11.77
CA GLN A 582 -22.49 6.65 -12.47
C GLN A 582 -23.43 7.38 -11.50
N ARG A 583 -24.02 8.47 -11.97
CA ARG A 583 -25.06 9.18 -11.20
C ARG A 583 -26.44 8.58 -11.48
N VAL A 584 -27.24 8.45 -10.42
CA VAL A 584 -28.67 8.17 -10.54
C VAL A 584 -29.30 9.36 -11.24
N ARG A 585 -30.03 9.10 -12.35
CA ARG A 585 -30.77 10.10 -13.13
C ARG A 585 -32.19 10.26 -12.62
#